data_a26c6c49473df1f5ed32cc8238fdf9b6
#
_entry.id   a26c6c49473df1f5ed32cc8238fdf9b6
#
_cell.length_a   1.000
_cell.length_b   1.000
_cell.length_c   1.000
_cell.angle_alpha   90.00
_cell.angle_beta   90.00
_cell.angle_gamma   90.00
#
_symmetry.space_group_name_H-M   'P 1'
#
loop_
_entity.id
_entity.type
_entity.pdbx_description
1 polymer ?
#
loop_
_entity_poly.entity_id
_entity_poly.type
_entity_poly.pdbx_seq_one_letter_code
_entity_poly.pdbx_strand_id
1 'polypeptide(L)'
;MTVQLTAMADPAHVSAVRHQNDNFRHALTGGTLLLSAGIIALDAANQARIIAAVRAFDRFDQSDRWDPHDIGDLEVEIEEPGIARWHELIFFRIDRTATGLVLTIMLASEW
;
A
#
# COMPACT_ATOMS: atom_id res chain seq x y z
N MET A 1 -30.22 -9.91 -6.74
CA MET A 1 -29.39 -9.03 -7.60
C MET A 1 -29.01 -7.79 -6.89
N THR A 2 -29.96 -6.98 -6.49
CA THR A 2 -29.70 -5.75 -5.73
C THR A 2 -29.08 -5.99 -4.35
N VAL A 3 -29.27 -7.18 -3.79
CA VAL A 3 -28.74 -7.56 -2.48
C VAL A 3 -27.21 -7.51 -2.45
N GLN A 4 -26.53 -7.90 -3.53
CA GLN A 4 -25.07 -7.87 -3.58
C GLN A 4 -24.51 -6.45 -3.54
N LEU A 5 -25.14 -5.52 -4.26
CA LEU A 5 -24.72 -4.12 -4.25
C LEU A 5 -24.92 -3.50 -2.86
N THR A 6 -26.01 -3.83 -2.19
CA THR A 6 -26.26 -3.37 -0.82
C THR A 6 -25.21 -3.91 0.15
N ALA A 7 -24.84 -5.20 0.03
CA ALA A 7 -23.82 -5.80 0.88
C ALA A 7 -22.43 -5.18 0.65
N MET A 8 -22.07 -4.84 -0.58
CA MET A 8 -20.80 -4.18 -0.88
C MET A 8 -20.71 -2.76 -0.32
N ALA A 9 -21.87 -2.10 -0.13
CA ALA A 9 -21.94 -0.77 0.46
C ALA A 9 -22.10 -0.79 1.99
N ASP A 10 -22.08 -1.98 2.63
CA ASP A 10 -22.24 -2.11 4.06
C ASP A 10 -20.97 -1.63 4.79
N PRO A 11 -21.09 -0.64 5.72
CA PRO A 11 -19.94 -0.18 6.50
C PRO A 11 -19.22 -1.28 7.28
N ALA A 12 -19.95 -2.28 7.77
CA ALA A 12 -19.35 -3.40 8.48
C ALA A 12 -18.46 -4.24 7.56
N HIS A 13 -18.87 -4.42 6.30
CA HIS A 13 -18.06 -5.10 5.29
C HIS A 13 -16.79 -4.29 4.98
N VAL A 14 -16.91 -2.98 4.78
CA VAL A 14 -15.74 -2.12 4.54
C VAL A 14 -14.78 -2.16 5.72
N SER A 15 -15.29 -2.13 6.94
CA SER A 15 -14.46 -2.24 8.15
C SER A 15 -13.69 -3.55 8.21
N ALA A 16 -14.33 -4.67 7.86
CA ALA A 16 -13.67 -5.97 7.81
C ALA A 16 -12.56 -6.02 6.77
N VAL A 17 -12.81 -5.47 5.57
CA VAL A 17 -11.82 -5.37 4.49
C VAL A 17 -10.65 -4.48 4.92
N ARG A 18 -10.94 -3.35 5.58
CA ARG A 18 -9.92 -2.44 6.10
C ARG A 18 -8.98 -3.15 7.07
N HIS A 19 -9.53 -3.90 8.02
CA HIS A 19 -8.72 -4.66 8.97
C HIS A 19 -7.82 -5.68 8.28
N GLN A 20 -8.34 -6.39 7.30
CA GLN A 20 -7.55 -7.35 6.51
C GLN A 20 -6.42 -6.66 5.75
N ASN A 21 -6.71 -5.53 5.12
CA ASN A 21 -5.70 -4.77 4.37
C ASN A 21 -4.62 -4.21 5.30
N ASP A 22 -5.01 -3.64 6.45
CA ASP A 22 -4.05 -3.12 7.41
C ASP A 22 -3.16 -4.24 7.97
N ASN A 23 -3.73 -5.37 8.35
CA ASN A 23 -2.98 -6.50 8.86
C ASN A 23 -1.99 -7.03 7.84
N PHE A 24 -2.42 -7.17 6.58
CA PHE A 24 -1.54 -7.62 5.51
C PHE A 24 -0.39 -6.64 5.28
N ARG A 25 -0.67 -5.35 5.18
CA ARG A 25 0.36 -4.34 4.95
C ARG A 25 1.38 -4.30 6.09
N HIS A 26 0.92 -4.38 7.34
CA HIS A 26 1.81 -4.34 8.50
C HIS A 26 2.70 -5.58 8.59
N ALA A 27 2.17 -6.74 8.35
CA ALA A 27 2.87 -8.01 8.56
C ALA A 27 3.56 -8.55 7.29
N LEU A 28 3.06 -8.21 6.11
CA LEU A 28 3.48 -8.77 4.81
C LEU A 28 3.41 -10.30 4.77
N THR A 29 2.42 -10.88 5.46
CA THR A 29 2.17 -12.32 5.48
C THR A 29 0.79 -12.63 4.92
N GLY A 30 0.64 -13.76 4.26
CA GLY A 30 -0.63 -14.19 3.71
C GLY A 30 -0.96 -13.59 2.35
N GLY A 31 0.03 -13.08 1.63
CA GLY A 31 -0.15 -12.50 0.30
C GLY A 31 1.17 -12.29 -0.41
N THR A 32 1.16 -11.47 -1.44
CA THR A 32 2.30 -11.20 -2.32
C THR A 32 2.68 -9.73 -2.27
N LEU A 33 3.97 -9.44 -2.21
CA LEU A 33 4.53 -8.11 -2.37
C LEU A 33 5.11 -7.98 -3.78
N LEU A 34 4.67 -6.96 -4.53
CA LEU A 34 5.21 -6.61 -5.84
C LEU A 34 5.84 -5.23 -5.77
N LEU A 35 7.05 -5.13 -6.27
CA LEU A 35 7.76 -3.86 -6.41
C LEU A 35 7.83 -3.51 -7.90
N SER A 36 7.54 -2.26 -8.25
CA SER A 36 7.66 -1.79 -9.62
C SER A 36 9.12 -1.75 -10.10
N ALA A 37 9.30 -1.61 -11.41
CA ALA A 37 10.63 -1.48 -12.00
C ALA A 37 11.41 -0.30 -11.40
N GLY A 38 10.75 0.84 -11.16
CA GLY A 38 11.39 2.01 -10.56
C GLY A 38 11.86 1.78 -9.13
N ILE A 39 11.11 1.02 -8.33
CA ILE A 39 11.52 0.64 -6.98
C ILE A 39 12.69 -0.36 -7.04
N ILE A 40 12.59 -1.35 -7.90
CA ILE A 40 13.65 -2.38 -8.04
C ILE A 40 14.98 -1.75 -8.51
N ALA A 41 14.92 -0.68 -9.29
CA ALA A 41 16.12 0.03 -9.75
C ALA A 41 16.88 0.74 -8.63
N LEU A 42 16.25 0.99 -7.47
CA LEU A 42 16.91 1.56 -6.31
C LEU A 42 17.75 0.50 -5.60
N ASP A 43 18.73 0.94 -4.81
CA ASP A 43 19.52 -0.01 -4.03
C ASP A 43 18.70 -0.67 -2.91
N ALA A 44 19.25 -1.76 -2.35
CA ALA A 44 18.54 -2.55 -1.36
C ALA A 44 18.18 -1.76 -0.09
N ALA A 45 19.02 -0.81 0.33
CA ALA A 45 18.75 0.01 1.52
C ALA A 45 17.56 0.93 1.29
N ASN A 46 17.45 1.54 0.12
CA ASN A 46 16.32 2.39 -0.23
C ASN A 46 15.04 1.58 -0.43
N GLN A 47 15.14 0.41 -1.06
CA GLN A 47 13.99 -0.50 -1.16
C GLN A 47 13.46 -0.87 0.23
N ALA A 48 14.33 -1.25 1.16
CA ALA A 48 13.94 -1.60 2.52
C ALA A 48 13.29 -0.42 3.25
N ARG A 49 13.80 0.80 3.06
CA ARG A 49 13.24 2.02 3.64
C ARG A 49 11.82 2.29 3.13
N ILE A 50 11.61 2.13 1.82
CA ILE A 50 10.29 2.30 1.20
C ILE A 50 9.32 1.26 1.73
N ILE A 51 9.70 0.00 1.76
CA ILE A 51 8.85 -1.09 2.27
C ILE A 51 8.47 -0.83 3.72
N ALA A 52 9.43 -0.46 4.57
CA ALA A 52 9.17 -0.16 5.97
C ALA A 52 8.20 1.02 6.14
N ALA A 53 8.34 2.06 5.32
CA ALA A 53 7.45 3.23 5.35
C ALA A 53 6.01 2.87 4.94
N VAL A 54 5.84 2.04 3.92
CA VAL A 54 4.51 1.56 3.49
C VAL A 54 3.87 0.69 4.57
N ARG A 55 4.62 -0.18 5.20
CA ARG A 55 4.13 -1.02 6.30
C ARG A 55 3.64 -0.17 7.48
N ALA A 56 4.34 0.89 7.81
CA ALA A 56 4.04 1.77 8.93
C ALA A 56 2.99 2.85 8.59
N PHE A 57 2.57 2.96 7.33
CA PHE A 57 1.65 4.00 6.90
C PHE A 57 0.30 3.88 7.61
N ASP A 58 -0.15 5.00 8.20
CA ASP A 58 -1.42 5.06 8.93
C ASP A 58 -2.19 6.37 8.69
N ARG A 59 -1.77 7.18 7.71
CA ARG A 59 -2.33 8.50 7.44
C ARG A 59 -3.51 8.46 6.47
N PHE A 60 -4.43 7.55 6.72
CA PHE A 60 -5.72 7.52 6.02
C PHE A 60 -6.68 8.53 6.66
N ASP A 61 -7.65 9.00 5.87
CA ASP A 61 -8.69 9.87 6.37
C ASP A 61 -9.60 9.11 7.33
N GLN A 62 -9.47 9.39 8.61
CA GLN A 62 -10.23 8.71 9.66
C GLN A 62 -11.73 9.03 9.60
N SER A 63 -12.13 10.11 8.93
CA SER A 63 -13.52 10.46 8.76
C SER A 63 -14.19 9.69 7.62
N ASP A 64 -13.42 9.09 6.72
CA ASP A 64 -13.93 8.31 5.60
C ASP A 64 -14.13 6.85 6.01
N ARG A 65 -15.33 6.55 6.47
CA ARG A 65 -15.69 5.19 6.88
C ARG A 65 -15.83 4.20 5.71
N TRP A 66 -15.79 4.71 4.48
CA TRP A 66 -15.89 3.89 3.26
C TRP A 66 -14.52 3.54 2.69
N ASP A 67 -13.45 4.10 3.24
CA ASP A 67 -12.09 3.82 2.81
C ASP A 67 -11.63 2.46 3.31
N PRO A 68 -11.37 1.47 2.42
CA PRO A 68 -10.90 0.16 2.83
C PRO A 68 -9.38 0.13 3.15
N HIS A 69 -8.69 1.26 3.11
CA HIS A 69 -7.24 1.35 3.29
C HIS A 69 -6.45 0.52 2.27
N ASP A 70 -6.93 0.50 1.03
CA ASP A 70 -6.31 -0.28 -0.06
C ASP A 70 -5.36 0.54 -0.94
N ILE A 71 -5.39 1.86 -0.85
CA ILE A 71 -4.56 2.77 -1.63
C ILE A 71 -4.01 3.84 -0.71
N GLY A 72 -2.74 4.18 -0.90
CA GLY A 72 -2.12 5.28 -0.19
C GLY A 72 -0.93 5.85 -0.94
N ASP A 73 -0.51 7.03 -0.51
CA ASP A 73 0.68 7.70 -1.03
C ASP A 73 1.46 8.32 0.12
N LEU A 74 2.76 8.38 -0.03
CA LEU A 74 3.66 8.94 0.99
C LEU A 74 4.97 9.37 0.35
N GLU A 75 5.63 10.32 0.99
CA GLU A 75 6.98 10.70 0.60
C GLU A 75 8.00 9.90 1.41
N VAL A 76 9.02 9.40 0.73
CA VAL A 76 10.12 8.66 1.36
C VAL A 76 11.44 9.29 0.94
N GLU A 77 12.32 9.53 1.90
CA GLU A 77 13.67 10.03 1.62
C GLU A 77 14.52 8.91 1.04
N ILE A 78 15.12 9.19 -0.12
CA ILE A 78 16.03 8.29 -0.82
C ILE A 78 17.44 8.83 -0.67
N GLU A 79 18.39 7.97 -0.41
CA GLU A 79 19.79 8.33 -0.24
C GLU A 79 20.70 7.59 -1.21
N GLU A 80 21.56 8.34 -1.88
CA GLU A 80 22.79 7.81 -2.49
C GLU A 80 23.96 8.31 -1.66
N PRO A 81 24.57 7.47 -0.80
CA PRO A 81 25.62 7.90 0.12
C PRO A 81 26.77 8.62 -0.57
N GLY A 82 27.09 9.84 -0.09
CA GLY A 82 28.14 10.67 -0.66
C GLY A 82 27.77 11.39 -1.96
N ILE A 83 26.56 11.20 -2.48
CA ILE A 83 26.12 11.77 -3.76
C ILE A 83 24.90 12.68 -3.58
N ALA A 84 23.78 12.13 -3.11
CA ALA A 84 22.53 12.89 -3.08
C ALA A 84 21.53 12.35 -2.06
N ARG A 85 20.58 13.21 -1.69
CA ARG A 85 19.36 12.88 -0.97
C ARG A 85 18.21 13.59 -1.65
N TRP A 86 17.08 12.89 -1.77
CA TRP A 86 15.85 13.49 -2.28
C TRP A 86 14.64 12.75 -1.74
N HIS A 87 13.45 13.32 -1.94
CA HIS A 87 12.19 12.68 -1.59
C HIS A 87 11.52 12.14 -2.85
N GLU A 88 11.07 10.89 -2.78
CA GLU A 88 10.24 10.28 -3.82
C GLU A 88 8.82 10.14 -3.29
N LEU A 89 7.85 10.49 -4.12
CA LEU A 89 6.46 10.18 -3.86
C LEU A 89 6.20 8.73 -4.25
N ILE A 90 5.76 7.95 -3.28
CA ILE A 90 5.52 6.52 -3.41
C ILE A 90 4.03 6.27 -3.35
N PHE A 91 3.52 5.43 -4.24
CA PHE A 91 2.16 4.94 -4.22
C PHE A 91 2.15 3.47 -3.86
N PHE A 92 1.12 3.05 -3.15
CA PHE A 92 0.85 1.63 -2.92
C PHE A 92 -0.62 1.33 -3.09
N ARG A 93 -0.90 0.08 -3.44
CA ARG A 93 -2.26 -0.43 -3.47
C ARG A 93 -2.29 -1.90 -3.10
N ILE A 94 -3.42 -2.32 -2.53
CA ILE A 94 -3.69 -3.70 -2.19
C ILE A 94 -4.85 -4.17 -3.05
N ASP A 95 -4.62 -5.22 -3.83
CA ASP A 95 -5.63 -5.87 -4.65
C ASP A 95 -5.98 -7.23 -4.08
N ARG A 96 -7.24 -7.65 -4.25
CA ARG A 96 -7.70 -8.98 -3.93
C ARG A 96 -7.72 -9.81 -5.20
N THR A 97 -7.01 -10.92 -5.18
CA THR A 97 -6.94 -11.84 -6.31
C THR A 97 -7.48 -13.21 -5.90
N ALA A 98 -7.63 -14.10 -6.87
CA ALA A 98 -8.06 -15.48 -6.61
C ALA A 98 -7.10 -16.24 -5.68
N THR A 99 -5.82 -15.82 -5.63
CA THR A 99 -4.78 -16.48 -4.83
C THR A 99 -4.42 -15.72 -3.55
N GLY A 100 -5.08 -14.61 -3.26
CA GLY A 100 -4.86 -13.84 -2.04
C GLY A 100 -4.67 -12.34 -2.30
N LEU A 101 -4.17 -11.66 -1.29
CA LEU A 101 -3.91 -10.22 -1.35
C LEU A 101 -2.57 -9.95 -2.04
N VAL A 102 -2.51 -8.86 -2.79
CA VAL A 102 -1.30 -8.39 -3.46
C VAL A 102 -1.07 -6.93 -3.10
N LEU A 103 0.07 -6.63 -2.47
CA LEU A 103 0.51 -5.26 -2.22
C LEU A 103 1.49 -4.88 -3.32
N THR A 104 1.15 -3.84 -4.09
CA THR A 104 2.03 -3.28 -5.11
C THR A 104 2.54 -1.94 -4.62
N ILE A 105 3.86 -1.74 -4.67
CA ILE A 105 4.52 -0.48 -4.33
C ILE A 105 5.21 0.05 -5.59
N MET A 106 5.00 1.33 -5.90
CA MET A 106 5.53 1.95 -7.10
C MET A 106 5.90 3.41 -6.87
N LEU A 107 6.75 3.97 -7.73
CA LEU A 107 6.95 5.41 -7.79
C LEU A 107 5.67 6.07 -8.33
N ALA A 108 5.36 7.27 -7.85
CA ALA A 108 4.19 8.02 -8.34
C ALA A 108 4.25 8.23 -9.86
N SER A 109 5.45 8.39 -10.41
CA SER A 109 5.64 8.55 -11.85
C SER A 109 5.29 7.30 -12.67
N GLU A 110 5.11 6.18 -12.02
CA GLU A 110 4.76 4.91 -12.67
C GLU A 110 3.26 4.57 -12.59
N TRP A 111 2.52 5.43 -11.91
CA TRP A 111 1.08 5.24 -11.73
C TRP A 111 0.29 5.34 -13.03
#